data_57df7fa9e3cea5d562d37f272331f0f7
#
_entry.id   57df7fa9e3cea5d562d37f272331f0f7
#
_cell.length_a   1.000
_cell.length_b   1.000
_cell.length_c   1.000
_cell.angle_alpha   90.00
_cell.angle_beta   90.00
_cell.angle_gamma   90.00
#
_symmetry.space_group_name_H-M   'P 1'
#
loop_
_entity.id
_entity.type
_entity.pdbx_description
1 polymer ?
#
loop_
_entity_poly.entity_id
_entity_poly.type
_entity_poly.pdbx_seq_one_letter_code
_entity_poly.pdbx_strand_id
1 'polypeptide(L)'
;TGKHFVNAMAGYELSSTKYYKESQELRGYYKDRGKTFPSFSITSRDASDFGKYQTYYMWLINNYPTYTDQLTNMMSGLVTLTYGYDDRYIINVNARADWSNAFGSRSNDKFFPVWSVSGRWNVSNDVLKNVSWIENLAVRLSYGLQGNILNTQPSRLIIRKGDYDDALGGFVSTVDKFPNPNLKWEKTHSYNVGVDFSFLEGKISGSFAYFYKKTKDAFLEKRVASQNGLTSYVVNAGSVENKGVELALNFTPINNALSSNGKRGFVWRIDPQLGQTLNTLINNKINRNNDILQDEITVTDLLNGNAHVAGTPLNTFYSYRFNGLDNTGRPTFKGLED
;
A
#
# COMPACT_ATOMS: atom_id res chain seq x y z
N THR A 1 -18.84 -16.32 -38.09
CA THR A 1 -17.44 -16.42 -38.58
C THR A 1 -16.85 -15.07 -38.94
N GLY A 2 -16.95 -14.10 -38.04
CA GLY A 2 -16.37 -12.79 -38.26
C GLY A 2 -14.92 -12.77 -37.78
N LYS A 3 -14.03 -12.11 -38.51
CA LYS A 3 -12.67 -11.84 -38.10
C LYS A 3 -12.61 -10.79 -36.99
N HIS A 4 -13.72 -10.14 -36.71
CA HIS A 4 -13.82 -9.05 -35.74
C HIS A 4 -14.62 -9.49 -34.53
N PHE A 5 -14.08 -9.22 -33.36
CA PHE A 5 -14.71 -9.42 -32.07
C PHE A 5 -14.74 -8.08 -31.29
N VAL A 6 -15.91 -7.71 -30.80
CA VAL A 6 -16.09 -6.51 -29.98
C VAL A 6 -16.83 -6.90 -28.72
N ASN A 7 -16.29 -6.54 -27.57
CA ASN A 7 -16.97 -6.62 -26.28
C ASN A 7 -16.93 -5.25 -25.63
N ALA A 8 -18.09 -4.73 -25.22
CA ALA A 8 -18.21 -3.46 -24.53
C ALA A 8 -19.04 -3.62 -23.27
N MET A 9 -18.58 -3.05 -22.19
CA MET A 9 -19.27 -3.01 -20.90
C MET A 9 -19.23 -1.59 -20.36
N ALA A 10 -20.35 -1.11 -19.84
CA ALA A 10 -20.45 0.10 -19.06
C ALA A 10 -21.21 -0.18 -17.76
N GLY A 11 -20.79 0.45 -16.69
CA GLY A 11 -21.40 0.22 -15.39
C GLY A 11 -21.21 1.41 -14.45
N TYR A 12 -21.96 1.40 -13.37
CA TYR A 12 -21.80 2.33 -12.25
C TYR A 12 -21.84 1.57 -10.93
N GLU A 13 -21.20 2.12 -9.94
CA GLU A 13 -21.12 1.57 -8.59
C GLU A 13 -21.38 2.69 -7.59
N LEU A 14 -22.26 2.42 -6.62
CA LEU A 14 -22.49 3.29 -5.47
C LEU A 14 -22.14 2.49 -4.22
N SER A 15 -21.28 3.03 -3.38
CA SER A 15 -20.84 2.37 -2.15
C SER A 15 -20.96 3.34 -0.98
N SER A 16 -21.51 2.86 0.13
CA SER A 16 -21.56 3.56 1.41
C SER A 16 -21.05 2.62 2.49
N THR A 17 -19.93 2.97 3.10
CA THR A 17 -19.30 2.19 4.15
C THR A 17 -19.32 2.98 5.45
N LYS A 18 -20.00 2.44 6.45
CA LYS A 18 -19.95 2.96 7.82
C LYS A 18 -19.02 2.09 8.65
N TYR A 19 -17.99 2.71 9.21
CA TYR A 19 -17.09 2.08 10.15
C TYR A 19 -17.40 2.59 11.56
N TYR A 20 -17.83 1.68 12.43
CA TYR A 20 -18.04 1.95 13.85
C TYR A 20 -17.09 1.09 14.67
N LYS A 21 -16.38 1.71 15.59
CA LYS A 21 -15.49 1.02 16.52
C LYS A 21 -15.69 1.59 17.92
N GLU A 22 -15.86 0.70 18.87
CA GLU A 22 -15.76 0.96 20.30
C GLU A 22 -14.50 0.26 20.82
N SER A 23 -13.68 0.96 21.57
CA SER A 23 -12.44 0.43 22.12
C SER A 23 -12.27 0.90 23.56
N GLN A 24 -12.05 -0.04 24.46
CA GLN A 24 -11.76 0.21 25.88
C GLN A 24 -10.60 -0.68 26.31
N GLU A 25 -9.67 -0.14 27.08
CA GLU A 25 -8.61 -0.93 27.70
C GLU A 25 -9.15 -1.60 28.96
N LEU A 26 -9.09 -2.92 29.01
CA LEU A 26 -9.49 -3.68 30.19
C LEU A 26 -8.22 -4.33 30.83
N ARG A 27 -8.03 -4.08 32.12
CA ARG A 27 -6.91 -4.65 32.89
C ARG A 27 -7.38 -5.77 33.81
N GLY A 28 -6.46 -6.67 34.14
CA GLY A 28 -6.75 -7.80 35.04
C GLY A 28 -7.49 -8.95 34.39
N TYR A 29 -7.41 -9.09 33.06
CA TYR A 29 -7.98 -10.22 32.34
C TYR A 29 -7.13 -11.49 32.55
N TYR A 30 -7.74 -12.55 33.06
CA TYR A 30 -7.10 -13.85 33.27
C TYR A 30 -7.53 -14.85 32.20
N LYS A 31 -6.69 -15.02 31.20
CA LYS A 31 -6.92 -15.98 30.12
C LYS A 31 -6.99 -17.42 30.60
N ASP A 32 -6.12 -17.77 31.57
CA ASP A 32 -5.93 -19.14 32.06
C ASP A 32 -6.84 -19.51 33.23
N ARG A 33 -7.65 -18.54 33.74
CA ARG A 33 -8.57 -18.72 34.84
C ARG A 33 -10.02 -18.48 34.43
N GLY A 34 -10.47 -19.23 33.43
CA GLY A 34 -11.84 -19.17 32.97
C GLY A 34 -12.19 -17.93 32.11
N LYS A 35 -11.18 -17.24 31.55
CA LYS A 35 -11.38 -16.04 30.71
C LYS A 35 -12.24 -14.97 31.41
N THR A 36 -11.91 -14.66 32.64
CA THR A 36 -12.66 -13.77 33.51
C THR A 36 -11.83 -12.58 33.99
N PHE A 37 -12.49 -11.62 34.57
CA PHE A 37 -11.88 -10.50 35.29
C PHE A 37 -12.03 -10.75 36.81
N PRO A 38 -11.10 -10.24 37.65
CA PRO A 38 -11.30 -10.30 39.09
C PRO A 38 -12.55 -9.51 39.47
N SER A 39 -13.33 -10.05 40.40
CA SER A 39 -14.38 -9.28 41.05
C SER A 39 -13.73 -8.20 41.92
N PHE A 40 -13.84 -6.95 41.48
CA PHE A 40 -13.29 -5.82 42.19
C PHE A 40 -14.43 -5.09 42.92
N SER A 41 -14.44 -5.14 44.23
CA SER A 41 -15.38 -4.33 45.02
C SER A 41 -14.73 -2.99 45.40
N ILE A 42 -15.22 -1.91 44.80
CA ILE A 42 -14.77 -0.54 45.09
C ILE A 42 -15.34 -0.03 46.43
N THR A 43 -15.97 -0.89 47.21
CA THR A 43 -16.68 -0.50 48.44
C THR A 43 -15.80 -0.33 49.67
N SER A 44 -14.54 -0.75 49.66
CA SER A 44 -13.63 -0.49 50.78
C SER A 44 -13.03 0.91 50.64
N ARG A 45 -13.63 1.85 51.33
CA ARG A 45 -13.09 3.22 51.56
C ARG A 45 -12.03 3.25 52.64
N ASP A 46 -11.27 2.19 52.83
CA ASP A 46 -10.14 2.23 53.77
C ASP A 46 -9.08 3.16 53.23
N ALA A 47 -8.88 4.28 53.95
CA ALA A 47 -7.94 5.34 53.58
C ALA A 47 -6.52 4.82 53.40
N SER A 48 -6.14 3.72 54.05
CA SER A 48 -4.84 3.06 53.93
C SER A 48 -4.67 2.37 52.59
N ASP A 49 -5.72 1.75 52.04
CA ASP A 49 -5.66 1.05 50.75
C ASP A 49 -5.89 1.99 49.58
N PHE A 50 -6.63 3.10 49.76
CA PHE A 50 -6.84 4.11 48.73
C PHE A 50 -5.52 4.76 48.29
N GLY A 51 -4.66 5.12 49.22
CA GLY A 51 -3.33 5.70 48.91
C GLY A 51 -2.45 4.73 48.13
N LYS A 52 -2.53 3.42 48.43
CA LYS A 52 -1.74 2.38 47.80
C LYS A 52 -2.17 2.03 46.39
N TYR A 53 -3.49 2.13 46.09
CA TYR A 53 -4.06 1.80 44.83
C TYR A 53 -4.67 2.99 44.08
N GLN A 54 -4.39 4.23 44.54
CA GLN A 54 -4.97 5.45 44.00
C GLN A 54 -4.81 5.58 42.49
N THR A 55 -3.62 5.29 41.96
CA THR A 55 -3.35 5.37 40.51
C THR A 55 -4.22 4.39 39.71
N TYR A 56 -4.38 3.18 40.22
CA TYR A 56 -5.23 2.16 39.58
C TYR A 56 -6.72 2.52 39.65
N TYR A 57 -7.17 3.05 40.78
CA TYR A 57 -8.52 3.50 40.98
C TYR A 57 -8.86 4.67 40.03
N MET A 58 -7.97 5.68 39.99
CA MET A 58 -8.14 6.81 39.06
C MET A 58 -8.15 6.36 37.61
N TRP A 59 -7.35 5.36 37.25
CA TRP A 59 -7.39 4.78 35.93
C TRP A 59 -8.74 4.11 35.66
N LEU A 60 -9.29 3.33 36.58
CA LEU A 60 -10.59 2.66 36.40
C LEU A 60 -11.73 3.64 36.16
N ILE A 61 -11.82 4.71 36.94
CA ILE A 61 -12.90 5.69 36.83
C ILE A 61 -12.78 6.60 35.61
N ASN A 62 -11.56 6.79 35.10
CA ASN A 62 -11.27 7.63 33.93
C ASN A 62 -11.12 6.84 32.61
N ASN A 63 -11.24 5.51 32.67
CA ASN A 63 -11.08 4.64 31.51
C ASN A 63 -12.40 4.55 30.71
N TYR A 64 -12.72 5.61 30.00
CA TYR A 64 -13.90 5.66 29.14
C TYR A 64 -13.65 4.96 27.82
N PRO A 65 -14.68 4.31 27.23
CA PRO A 65 -14.56 3.75 25.89
C PRO A 65 -14.32 4.86 24.86
N THR A 66 -13.50 4.55 23.89
CA THR A 66 -13.26 5.42 22.73
C THR A 66 -14.14 4.96 21.57
N TYR A 67 -14.87 5.89 21.00
CA TYR A 67 -15.77 5.63 19.87
C TYR A 67 -15.19 6.21 18.58
N THR A 68 -15.25 5.42 17.52
CA THR A 68 -14.92 5.89 16.16
C THR A 68 -16.13 5.63 15.29
N ASP A 69 -16.64 6.66 14.64
CA ASP A 69 -17.75 6.57 13.67
C ASP A 69 -17.31 7.29 12.38
N GLN A 70 -17.14 6.54 11.30
CA GLN A 70 -16.69 7.05 10.01
C GLN A 70 -17.64 6.61 8.91
N LEU A 71 -18.07 7.56 8.06
CA LEU A 71 -18.88 7.30 6.90
C LEU A 71 -18.12 7.66 5.64
N THR A 72 -17.90 6.67 4.79
CA THR A 72 -17.26 6.85 3.48
C THR A 72 -18.27 6.52 2.38
N ASN A 73 -18.58 7.51 1.56
CA ASN A 73 -19.42 7.37 0.39
C ASN A 73 -18.56 7.45 -0.86
N MET A 74 -18.77 6.52 -1.77
CA MET A 74 -18.09 6.48 -3.07
C MET A 74 -19.11 6.30 -4.20
N MET A 75 -18.85 6.94 -5.32
CA MET A 75 -19.56 6.76 -6.57
C MET A 75 -18.55 6.55 -7.67
N SER A 76 -18.78 5.55 -8.51
CA SER A 76 -17.86 5.20 -9.58
C SER A 76 -18.62 4.94 -10.88
N GLY A 77 -18.05 5.38 -12.00
CA GLY A 77 -18.47 5.00 -13.34
C GLY A 77 -17.35 4.22 -14.04
N LEU A 78 -17.67 3.16 -14.75
CA LEU A 78 -16.69 2.34 -15.44
C LEU A 78 -17.11 2.01 -16.88
N VAL A 79 -16.11 1.92 -17.77
CA VAL A 79 -16.27 1.50 -19.16
C VAL A 79 -15.11 0.58 -19.52
N THR A 80 -15.42 -0.53 -20.17
CA THR A 80 -14.44 -1.47 -20.72
C THR A 80 -14.79 -1.74 -22.19
N LEU A 81 -13.79 -1.68 -23.05
CA LEU A 81 -13.91 -2.00 -24.47
C LEU A 81 -12.79 -2.96 -24.85
N THR A 82 -13.15 -4.10 -25.43
CA THR A 82 -12.23 -5.05 -26.01
C THR A 82 -12.52 -5.19 -27.49
N TYR A 83 -11.51 -5.04 -28.32
CA TYR A 83 -11.55 -5.31 -29.75
C TYR A 83 -10.53 -6.36 -30.13
N GLY A 84 -10.95 -7.40 -30.84
CA GLY A 84 -10.11 -8.44 -31.37
C GLY A 84 -10.25 -8.57 -32.89
N TYR A 85 -9.12 -8.81 -33.55
CA TYR A 85 -9.07 -9.06 -34.99
C TYR A 85 -8.35 -10.37 -35.28
N ASP A 86 -9.09 -11.31 -35.88
CA ASP A 86 -8.61 -12.60 -36.44
C ASP A 86 -7.77 -13.42 -35.44
N ASP A 87 -8.07 -13.29 -34.12
CA ASP A 87 -7.31 -13.86 -33.00
C ASP A 87 -5.80 -13.51 -33.00
N ARG A 88 -5.40 -12.52 -33.81
CA ARG A 88 -4.02 -12.03 -33.92
C ARG A 88 -3.77 -10.82 -33.04
N TYR A 89 -4.68 -9.86 -33.11
CA TYR A 89 -4.54 -8.59 -32.41
C TYR A 89 -5.71 -8.38 -31.48
N ILE A 90 -5.42 -8.06 -30.21
CA ILE A 90 -6.42 -7.76 -29.20
C ILE A 90 -6.05 -6.44 -28.56
N ILE A 91 -6.97 -5.50 -28.51
CA ILE A 91 -6.83 -4.22 -27.84
C ILE A 91 -7.89 -4.12 -26.76
N ASN A 92 -7.48 -3.75 -25.54
CA ASN A 92 -8.38 -3.47 -24.43
C ASN A 92 -8.20 -2.03 -23.97
N VAL A 93 -9.31 -1.35 -23.74
CA VAL A 93 -9.37 -0.01 -23.14
C VAL A 93 -10.29 -0.09 -21.95
N ASN A 94 -9.79 0.33 -20.79
CA ASN A 94 -10.55 0.38 -19.56
C ASN A 94 -10.47 1.79 -19.00
N ALA A 95 -11.59 2.32 -18.54
CA ALA A 95 -11.64 3.61 -17.84
C ALA A 95 -12.60 3.49 -16.66
N ARG A 96 -12.20 4.08 -15.53
CA ARG A 96 -13.00 4.20 -14.33
C ARG A 96 -12.81 5.59 -13.75
N ALA A 97 -13.88 6.18 -13.30
CA ALA A 97 -13.82 7.44 -12.61
C ALA A 97 -14.51 7.34 -11.27
N ASP A 98 -13.79 7.70 -10.21
CA ASP A 98 -14.22 7.56 -8.83
C ASP A 98 -14.38 8.92 -8.18
N TRP A 99 -15.44 9.06 -7.42
CA TRP A 99 -15.70 10.19 -6.54
C TRP A 99 -15.88 9.69 -5.10
N SER A 100 -15.34 10.43 -4.13
CA SER A 100 -15.48 10.10 -2.71
C SER A 100 -15.62 11.36 -1.84
N ASN A 101 -16.35 11.25 -0.73
CA ASN A 101 -16.44 12.29 0.30
C ASN A 101 -15.14 12.41 1.13
N ALA A 102 -14.20 11.49 0.97
CA ALA A 102 -12.90 11.50 1.65
C ALA A 102 -11.90 12.53 1.09
N PHE A 103 -12.20 13.13 -0.09
CA PHE A 103 -11.32 14.12 -0.71
C PHE A 103 -11.33 15.47 -0.01
N GLY A 104 -10.20 16.19 -0.12
CA GLY A 104 -10.06 17.57 0.34
C GLY A 104 -11.07 18.50 -0.31
N SER A 105 -11.61 19.45 0.48
CA SER A 105 -12.64 20.39 0.00
C SER A 105 -12.14 21.33 -1.12
N ARG A 106 -10.84 21.59 -1.18
CA ARG A 106 -10.17 22.45 -2.18
C ARG A 106 -9.49 21.67 -3.30
N SER A 107 -9.50 20.32 -3.26
CA SER A 107 -8.88 19.52 -4.30
C SER A 107 -9.73 19.61 -5.59
N ASN A 108 -9.09 20.01 -6.68
CA ASN A 108 -9.68 19.91 -8.02
C ASN A 108 -9.72 18.45 -8.51
N ASP A 109 -9.02 17.56 -7.82
CA ASP A 109 -8.88 16.13 -8.16
C ASP A 109 -9.92 15.25 -7.43
N LYS A 110 -11.10 15.80 -7.08
CA LYS A 110 -12.19 15.02 -6.46
C LYS A 110 -12.67 13.89 -7.35
N PHE A 111 -12.54 14.08 -8.63
CA PHE A 111 -12.89 13.14 -9.67
C PHE A 111 -11.61 12.76 -10.41
N PHE A 112 -11.13 11.56 -10.17
CA PHE A 112 -9.90 11.08 -10.80
C PHE A 112 -10.20 9.94 -11.76
N PRO A 113 -10.00 10.11 -13.08
CA PRO A 113 -10.13 9.03 -14.03
C PRO A 113 -8.90 8.12 -13.97
N VAL A 114 -9.13 6.87 -13.65
CA VAL A 114 -8.18 5.77 -13.78
C VAL A 114 -8.44 5.10 -15.11
N TRP A 115 -7.41 4.86 -15.90
CA TRP A 115 -7.59 4.23 -17.20
C TRP A 115 -6.38 3.40 -17.62
N SER A 116 -6.60 2.43 -18.48
CA SER A 116 -5.55 1.63 -19.06
C SER A 116 -5.86 1.27 -20.50
N VAL A 117 -4.82 1.16 -21.29
CA VAL A 117 -4.84 0.59 -22.65
C VAL A 117 -3.85 -0.56 -22.67
N SER A 118 -4.27 -1.68 -23.24
CA SER A 118 -3.39 -2.82 -23.45
C SER A 118 -3.58 -3.40 -24.84
N GLY A 119 -2.48 -3.89 -25.41
CA GLY A 119 -2.45 -4.60 -26.67
C GLY A 119 -1.80 -5.97 -26.51
N ARG A 120 -2.35 -6.95 -27.19
CA ARG A 120 -1.79 -8.29 -27.32
C ARG A 120 -1.67 -8.63 -28.80
N TRP A 121 -0.47 -9.05 -29.20
CA TRP A 121 -0.21 -9.58 -30.51
C TRP A 121 0.13 -11.07 -30.39
N ASN A 122 -0.74 -11.93 -30.92
CA ASN A 122 -0.53 -13.36 -31.00
C ASN A 122 0.34 -13.68 -32.24
N VAL A 123 1.64 -13.64 -32.07
CA VAL A 123 2.64 -13.82 -33.15
C VAL A 123 2.52 -15.20 -33.77
N SER A 124 2.24 -16.23 -32.96
CA SER A 124 2.01 -17.61 -33.45
C SER A 124 0.86 -17.70 -34.43
N ASN A 125 -0.21 -16.92 -34.24
CA ASN A 125 -1.37 -16.91 -35.11
C ASN A 125 -1.20 -16.04 -36.37
N ASP A 126 -0.17 -15.22 -36.42
CA ASP A 126 0.08 -14.28 -37.51
C ASP A 126 1.27 -14.72 -38.40
N VAL A 127 2.48 -14.52 -37.87
CA VAL A 127 3.73 -14.69 -38.64
C VAL A 127 4.26 -16.13 -38.57
N LEU A 128 3.99 -16.84 -37.47
CA LEU A 128 4.61 -18.15 -37.17
C LEU A 128 3.64 -19.33 -37.33
N LYS A 129 2.58 -19.18 -38.08
CA LYS A 129 1.55 -20.22 -38.28
C LYS A 129 2.08 -21.58 -38.78
N ASN A 130 3.16 -21.57 -39.52
CA ASN A 130 3.74 -22.77 -40.13
C ASN A 130 4.88 -23.39 -39.31
N VAL A 131 5.15 -22.86 -38.10
CA VAL A 131 6.25 -23.35 -37.25
C VAL A 131 5.66 -24.31 -36.21
N SER A 132 5.77 -25.60 -36.49
CA SER A 132 5.10 -26.65 -35.72
C SER A 132 5.55 -26.79 -34.24
N TRP A 133 6.74 -26.35 -33.91
CA TRP A 133 7.26 -26.43 -32.53
C TRP A 133 6.90 -25.24 -31.65
N ILE A 134 6.27 -24.17 -32.21
CA ILE A 134 5.76 -23.01 -31.51
C ILE A 134 4.24 -23.09 -31.47
N GLU A 135 3.69 -23.34 -30.28
CA GLU A 135 2.23 -23.40 -30.12
C GLU A 135 1.65 -22.04 -29.77
N ASN A 136 2.35 -21.32 -28.94
CA ASN A 136 1.93 -19.97 -28.55
C ASN A 136 3.16 -19.06 -28.41
N LEU A 137 3.10 -17.94 -29.08
CA LEU A 137 3.99 -16.81 -28.86
C LEU A 137 3.15 -15.54 -28.94
N ALA A 138 3.07 -14.82 -27.84
CA ALA A 138 2.32 -13.58 -27.78
C ALA A 138 3.11 -12.49 -27.08
N VAL A 139 3.06 -11.28 -27.63
CA VAL A 139 3.63 -10.07 -27.03
C VAL A 139 2.49 -9.25 -26.44
N ARG A 140 2.68 -8.78 -25.21
CA ARG A 140 1.73 -7.92 -24.48
C ARG A 140 2.38 -6.60 -24.16
N LEU A 141 1.64 -5.53 -24.37
CA LEU A 141 2.00 -4.18 -23.98
C LEU A 141 0.84 -3.58 -23.19
N SER A 142 1.11 -2.92 -22.11
CA SER A 142 0.07 -2.16 -21.42
C SER A 142 0.63 -0.84 -20.85
N TYR A 143 -0.24 0.15 -20.85
CA TYR A 143 -0.01 1.41 -20.17
C TYR A 143 -1.28 1.81 -19.43
N GLY A 144 -1.11 2.29 -18.20
CA GLY A 144 -2.25 2.75 -17.40
C GLY A 144 -1.87 3.82 -16.41
N LEU A 145 -2.88 4.58 -16.02
CA LEU A 145 -2.85 5.57 -14.96
C LEU A 145 -3.71 5.05 -13.81
N GLN A 146 -3.11 4.91 -12.63
CA GLN A 146 -3.77 4.46 -11.41
C GLN A 146 -3.75 5.59 -10.37
N GLY A 147 -4.80 5.68 -9.57
CA GLY A 147 -4.88 6.59 -8.44
C GLY A 147 -4.91 5.82 -7.12
N ASN A 148 -4.34 6.42 -6.09
CA ASN A 148 -4.47 5.97 -4.71
C ASN A 148 -4.85 7.15 -3.82
N ILE A 149 -5.69 6.90 -2.81
CA ILE A 149 -6.14 7.91 -1.85
C ILE A 149 -5.77 7.50 -0.43
N LEU A 150 -5.41 8.49 0.38
CA LEU A 150 -5.15 8.29 1.80
C LEU A 150 -6.42 8.57 2.62
N ASN A 151 -7.07 7.52 3.10
CA ASN A 151 -8.29 7.63 3.89
C ASN A 151 -8.04 8.01 5.36
N THR A 152 -6.77 8.01 5.82
CA THR A 152 -6.42 8.30 7.22
C THR A 152 -6.22 9.79 7.50
N GLN A 153 -6.04 10.60 6.46
CA GLN A 153 -5.85 12.04 6.59
C GLN A 153 -7.16 12.78 6.32
N PRO A 154 -7.69 13.53 7.29
CA PRO A 154 -8.94 14.25 7.10
C PRO A 154 -8.74 15.46 6.19
N SER A 155 -9.75 15.75 5.40
CA SER A 155 -9.83 16.98 4.61
C SER A 155 -10.24 18.20 5.42
N ARG A 156 -10.76 18.00 6.62
CA ARG A 156 -11.27 19.03 7.54
C ARG A 156 -10.54 18.95 8.87
N LEU A 157 -10.53 20.09 9.60
CA LEU A 157 -10.03 20.15 10.96
C LEU A 157 -10.84 19.20 11.85
N ILE A 158 -10.17 18.31 12.55
CA ILE A 158 -10.77 17.47 13.60
C ILE A 158 -10.33 18.03 14.94
N ILE A 159 -11.28 18.39 15.76
CA ILE A 159 -11.08 18.83 17.14
C ILE A 159 -11.59 17.74 18.09
N ARG A 160 -10.85 17.54 19.17
CA ARG A 160 -11.26 16.68 20.27
C ARG A 160 -11.75 17.57 21.39
N LYS A 161 -12.96 17.29 21.90
CA LYS A 161 -13.45 17.89 23.12
C LYS A 161 -12.56 17.41 24.26
N GLY A 162 -11.93 18.34 24.96
CA GLY A 162 -11.13 18.07 26.16
C GLY A 162 -11.98 18.22 27.44
N ASP A 163 -11.28 18.24 28.55
CA ASP A 163 -11.88 18.36 29.87
C ASP A 163 -12.43 19.78 30.13
N TYR A 164 -13.29 19.88 31.14
CA TYR A 164 -13.77 21.14 31.60
C TYR A 164 -12.64 21.86 32.33
N ASP A 165 -12.37 23.11 31.95
CA ASP A 165 -11.39 23.99 32.61
C ASP A 165 -12.13 24.97 33.50
N ASP A 166 -11.93 24.82 34.82
CA ASP A 166 -12.58 25.66 35.82
C ASP A 166 -12.17 27.14 35.72
N ALA A 167 -10.95 27.40 35.27
CA ALA A 167 -10.43 28.76 35.11
C ALA A 167 -11.05 29.49 33.91
N LEU A 168 -11.36 28.73 32.85
CA LEU A 168 -12.01 29.26 31.65
C LEU A 168 -13.54 29.12 31.69
N GLY A 169 -14.10 28.40 32.66
CA GLY A 169 -15.53 28.18 32.83
C GLY A 169 -16.14 27.40 31.65
N GLY A 170 -15.37 26.53 30.99
CA GLY A 170 -15.81 25.83 29.80
C GLY A 170 -14.97 24.62 29.44
N PHE A 171 -15.46 23.85 28.42
CA PHE A 171 -14.69 22.75 27.89
C PHE A 171 -13.58 23.25 26.95
N VAL A 172 -12.35 22.81 27.17
CA VAL A 172 -11.22 23.07 26.30
C VAL A 172 -11.26 22.08 25.14
N SER A 173 -11.06 22.57 23.91
CA SER A 173 -10.95 21.71 22.73
C SER A 173 -9.54 21.75 22.21
N THR A 174 -8.97 20.58 21.93
CA THR A 174 -7.66 20.44 21.31
C THR A 174 -7.80 20.02 19.87
N VAL A 175 -6.87 20.47 19.02
CA VAL A 175 -6.80 19.99 17.64
C VAL A 175 -6.27 18.55 17.65
N ASP A 176 -7.07 17.62 17.16
CA ASP A 176 -6.69 16.22 17.02
C ASP A 176 -5.97 15.97 15.70
N LYS A 177 -6.53 16.50 14.61
CA LYS A 177 -5.91 16.41 13.27
C LYS A 177 -6.11 17.70 12.49
N PHE A 178 -5.02 18.18 11.92
CA PHE A 178 -5.07 19.35 11.03
C PHE A 178 -5.59 18.95 9.64
N PRO A 179 -6.33 19.84 8.98
CA PRO A 179 -6.84 19.56 7.65
C PRO A 179 -5.72 19.65 6.62
N ASN A 180 -5.74 18.79 5.63
CA ASN A 180 -5.05 19.03 4.37
C ASN A 180 -6.07 19.24 3.24
N PRO A 181 -6.54 20.48 3.03
CA PRO A 181 -7.51 20.79 1.98
C PRO A 181 -6.94 20.61 0.57
N ASN A 182 -5.62 20.51 0.43
CA ASN A 182 -4.91 20.30 -0.83
C ASN A 182 -4.60 18.81 -1.09
N LEU A 183 -5.11 17.92 -0.23
CA LEU A 183 -4.94 16.49 -0.40
C LEU A 183 -5.56 16.05 -1.72
N LYS A 184 -4.76 15.36 -2.55
CA LYS A 184 -5.14 14.86 -3.87
C LYS A 184 -4.71 13.42 -4.04
N TRP A 185 -5.12 12.79 -5.14
CA TRP A 185 -4.70 11.44 -5.48
C TRP A 185 -3.19 11.35 -5.73
N GLU A 186 -2.59 10.27 -5.28
CA GLU A 186 -1.33 9.81 -5.86
C GLU A 186 -1.59 9.32 -7.27
N LYS A 187 -0.69 9.63 -8.20
CA LYS A 187 -0.82 9.30 -9.63
C LYS A 187 0.29 8.34 -10.01
N THR A 188 -0.07 7.09 -10.31
CA THR A 188 0.88 6.06 -10.72
C THR A 188 0.71 5.75 -12.20
N HIS A 189 1.74 6.08 -12.97
CA HIS A 189 1.89 5.67 -14.36
C HIS A 189 2.54 4.28 -14.38
N SER A 190 1.87 3.32 -15.00
CA SER A 190 2.33 1.93 -15.08
C SER A 190 2.54 1.53 -16.54
N TYR A 191 3.72 1.02 -16.85
CA TYR A 191 4.10 0.45 -18.14
C TYR A 191 4.43 -1.03 -17.92
N ASN A 192 3.93 -1.89 -18.78
CA ASN A 192 4.21 -3.32 -18.73
C ASN A 192 4.45 -3.85 -20.13
N VAL A 193 5.51 -4.61 -20.29
CA VAL A 193 5.85 -5.33 -21.53
C VAL A 193 6.02 -6.79 -21.15
N GLY A 194 5.34 -7.69 -21.85
CA GLY A 194 5.41 -9.11 -21.55
C GLY A 194 5.40 -9.96 -22.80
N VAL A 195 5.96 -11.16 -22.67
CA VAL A 195 5.95 -12.21 -23.68
C VAL A 195 5.44 -13.49 -23.04
N ASP A 196 4.41 -14.08 -23.64
CA ASP A 196 3.91 -15.42 -23.28
C ASP A 196 4.37 -16.39 -24.37
N PHE A 197 4.85 -17.56 -23.98
CA PHE A 197 5.33 -18.56 -24.94
C PHE A 197 4.95 -19.99 -24.51
N SER A 198 4.78 -20.84 -25.53
CA SER A 198 4.62 -22.29 -25.39
C SER A 198 5.28 -22.99 -26.58
N PHE A 199 6.16 -23.91 -26.29
CA PHE A 199 6.99 -24.60 -27.26
C PHE A 199 6.95 -26.12 -27.03
N LEU A 200 7.21 -26.88 -28.11
CA LEU A 200 7.42 -28.31 -28.08
C LEU A 200 6.25 -29.08 -27.42
N GLU A 201 5.04 -28.87 -27.95
CA GLU A 201 3.81 -29.50 -27.45
C GLU A 201 3.54 -29.20 -25.96
N GLY A 202 3.81 -27.95 -25.55
CA GLY A 202 3.60 -27.51 -24.17
C GLY A 202 4.65 -27.99 -23.18
N LYS A 203 5.74 -28.64 -23.61
CA LYS A 203 6.81 -29.10 -22.72
C LYS A 203 7.56 -27.94 -22.09
N ILE A 204 7.66 -26.83 -22.79
CA ILE A 204 8.27 -25.59 -22.31
C ILE A 204 7.25 -24.48 -22.50
N SER A 205 6.73 -23.92 -21.44
CA SER A 205 5.86 -22.77 -21.50
C SER A 205 6.19 -21.77 -20.40
N GLY A 206 5.76 -20.54 -20.56
CA GLY A 206 6.04 -19.54 -19.55
C GLY A 206 5.67 -18.13 -19.98
N SER A 207 6.02 -17.21 -19.11
CA SER A 207 5.90 -15.78 -19.37
C SER A 207 7.10 -15.03 -18.84
N PHE A 208 7.51 -14.02 -19.56
CA PHE A 208 8.46 -13.02 -19.13
C PHE A 208 7.78 -11.66 -19.14
N ALA A 209 7.93 -10.87 -18.09
CA ALA A 209 7.41 -9.52 -18.04
C ALA A 209 8.43 -8.54 -17.43
N TYR A 210 8.45 -7.35 -17.98
CA TYR A 210 9.13 -6.18 -17.42
C TYR A 210 8.08 -5.12 -17.10
N PHE A 211 8.14 -4.55 -15.90
CA PHE A 211 7.27 -3.46 -15.51
C PHE A 211 8.08 -2.24 -15.02
N TYR A 212 7.50 -1.08 -15.27
CA TYR A 212 7.97 0.20 -14.75
C TYR A 212 6.77 0.99 -14.26
N LYS A 213 6.81 1.39 -12.98
CA LYS A 213 5.76 2.21 -12.34
C LYS A 213 6.39 3.46 -11.77
N LYS A 214 5.78 4.60 -12.06
CA LYS A 214 6.18 5.89 -11.50
C LYS A 214 5.01 6.55 -10.81
N THR A 215 5.09 6.64 -9.50
CA THR A 215 4.14 7.34 -8.66
C THR A 215 4.58 8.78 -8.47
N LYS A 216 3.69 9.71 -8.79
CA LYS A 216 3.83 11.14 -8.51
C LYS A 216 2.86 11.54 -7.41
N ASP A 217 3.16 12.65 -6.74
CA ASP A 217 2.34 13.16 -5.63
C ASP A 217 2.16 12.12 -4.51
N ALA A 218 3.19 11.27 -4.27
CA ALA A 218 3.17 10.27 -3.22
C ALA A 218 2.98 10.92 -1.84
N PHE A 219 2.25 10.24 -0.98
CA PHE A 219 2.01 10.69 0.38
C PHE A 219 3.29 10.56 1.20
N LEU A 220 3.75 11.67 1.75
CA LEU A 220 4.87 11.72 2.66
C LEU A 220 4.49 12.54 3.89
N GLU A 221 5.05 12.16 5.03
CA GLU A 221 4.90 12.90 6.27
C GLU A 221 5.84 14.10 6.26
N LYS A 222 5.26 15.30 6.42
CA LYS A 222 5.99 16.56 6.55
C LYS A 222 6.07 16.95 8.00
N ARG A 223 7.27 17.12 8.54
CA ARG A 223 7.49 17.69 9.86
C ARG A 223 7.30 19.20 9.80
N VAL A 224 6.76 19.76 10.85
CA VAL A 224 6.57 21.20 11.05
C VAL A 224 6.95 21.61 12.44
N ALA A 225 7.24 22.89 12.60
CA ALA A 225 7.58 23.43 13.92
C ALA A 225 6.39 23.29 14.89
N SER A 226 6.66 22.84 16.10
CA SER A 226 5.65 22.58 17.15
C SER A 226 4.82 23.80 17.54
N GLN A 227 5.30 25.01 17.24
CA GLN A 227 4.56 26.27 17.42
C GLN A 227 3.24 26.30 16.61
N ASN A 228 3.12 25.47 15.58
CA ASN A 228 1.88 25.31 14.81
C ASN A 228 0.84 24.39 15.49
N GLY A 229 1.14 23.86 16.69
CA GLY A 229 0.25 22.96 17.42
C GLY A 229 0.29 21.51 16.93
N LEU A 230 1.20 21.17 16.01
CA LEU A 230 1.48 19.80 15.55
C LEU A 230 2.94 19.68 15.14
N THR A 231 3.44 18.45 15.13
CA THR A 231 4.82 18.15 14.76
C THR A 231 4.98 17.60 13.34
N SER A 232 3.90 17.06 12.77
CA SER A 232 3.90 16.53 11.41
C SER A 232 2.49 16.44 10.81
N TYR A 233 2.39 16.41 9.49
CA TYR A 233 1.18 16.10 8.75
C TYR A 233 1.50 15.54 7.36
N VAL A 234 0.56 14.80 6.76
CA VAL A 234 0.77 14.16 5.46
C VAL A 234 0.48 15.13 4.32
N VAL A 235 1.37 15.14 3.33
CA VAL A 235 1.28 15.95 2.11
C VAL A 235 1.58 15.12 0.86
N ASN A 236 1.09 15.57 -0.28
CA ASN A 236 1.45 15.02 -1.59
C ASN A 236 2.77 15.66 -2.07
N ALA A 237 3.90 15.07 -1.75
CA ALA A 237 5.20 15.68 -2.00
C ALA A 237 6.25 14.75 -2.65
N GLY A 238 6.04 13.44 -2.62
CA GLY A 238 7.01 12.45 -3.08
C GLY A 238 6.87 12.03 -4.54
N SER A 239 7.92 11.40 -5.05
CA SER A 239 7.89 10.66 -6.31
C SER A 239 8.68 9.36 -6.15
N VAL A 240 8.05 8.23 -6.46
CA VAL A 240 8.59 6.90 -6.27
C VAL A 240 8.59 6.14 -7.58
N GLU A 241 9.67 5.44 -7.86
CA GLU A 241 9.78 4.50 -8.99
C GLU A 241 9.84 3.07 -8.49
N ASN A 242 9.11 2.20 -9.19
CA ASN A 242 9.20 0.75 -9.02
C ASN A 242 9.42 0.15 -10.40
N LYS A 243 10.46 -0.65 -10.55
CA LYS A 243 10.73 -1.38 -11.79
C LYS A 243 11.17 -2.78 -11.46
N GLY A 244 10.83 -3.72 -12.33
CA GLY A 244 11.19 -5.10 -12.08
C GLY A 244 10.97 -5.99 -13.26
N VAL A 245 11.44 -7.21 -13.10
CA VAL A 245 11.29 -8.32 -14.02
C VAL A 245 10.60 -9.48 -13.34
N GLU A 246 9.78 -10.18 -14.08
CA GLU A 246 9.08 -11.39 -13.65
C GLU A 246 9.27 -12.46 -14.72
N LEU A 247 9.69 -13.65 -14.31
CA LEU A 247 9.84 -14.82 -15.15
C LEU A 247 9.12 -15.98 -14.47
N ALA A 248 8.16 -16.57 -15.17
CA ALA A 248 7.52 -17.80 -14.79
C ALA A 248 7.76 -18.82 -15.90
N LEU A 249 8.33 -19.96 -15.56
CA LEU A 249 8.57 -21.05 -16.48
C LEU A 249 7.81 -22.27 -16.02
N ASN A 250 7.36 -23.06 -16.97
CA ASN A 250 6.83 -24.39 -16.78
C ASN A 250 7.59 -25.31 -17.73
N PHE A 251 8.29 -26.25 -17.19
CA PHE A 251 9.06 -27.24 -17.92
C PHE A 251 8.58 -28.65 -17.58
N THR A 252 8.00 -29.34 -18.56
CA THR A 252 7.46 -30.68 -18.40
C THR A 252 8.19 -31.66 -19.34
N PRO A 253 9.42 -32.07 -19.03
CA PRO A 253 10.25 -32.89 -19.91
C PRO A 253 9.63 -34.27 -20.18
N ILE A 254 8.89 -34.79 -19.22
CA ILE A 254 8.20 -36.08 -19.34
C ILE A 254 6.72 -35.86 -19.01
N ASN A 255 5.88 -36.10 -20.00
CA ASN A 255 4.42 -35.98 -19.89
C ASN A 255 3.73 -37.24 -20.42
N ASN A 256 3.95 -38.37 -19.77
CA ASN A 256 3.31 -39.63 -20.08
C ASN A 256 2.15 -39.89 -19.10
N ALA A 257 1.17 -38.97 -19.04
CA ALA A 257 0.08 -39.03 -18.06
C ALA A 257 -0.77 -40.30 -18.19
N LEU A 258 -0.92 -40.83 -19.42
CA LEU A 258 -1.60 -42.08 -19.73
C LEU A 258 -0.71 -42.91 -20.65
N SER A 259 -0.29 -44.09 -20.18
CA SER A 259 0.28 -45.12 -21.08
C SER A 259 -0.85 -45.70 -21.92
N SER A 260 -0.54 -46.06 -23.18
CA SER A 260 -1.48 -46.69 -24.11
C SER A 260 -2.17 -47.97 -23.56
N ASN A 261 -1.68 -48.54 -22.44
CA ASN A 261 -2.21 -49.70 -21.75
C ASN A 261 -3.02 -49.39 -20.48
N GLY A 262 -3.48 -48.15 -20.28
CA GLY A 262 -4.27 -47.75 -19.11
C GLY A 262 -3.53 -47.73 -17.78
N LYS A 263 -2.22 -47.96 -17.79
CA LYS A 263 -1.39 -47.83 -16.60
C LYS A 263 -1.04 -46.36 -16.32
N ARG A 264 -0.93 -45.98 -15.05
CA ARG A 264 -0.50 -44.62 -14.65
C ARG A 264 0.89 -44.34 -15.23
N GLY A 265 0.98 -43.28 -16.02
CA GLY A 265 2.23 -42.83 -16.58
C GLY A 265 3.01 -41.97 -15.58
N PHE A 266 4.21 -41.57 -15.97
CA PHE A 266 5.08 -40.70 -15.20
C PHE A 266 5.04 -39.30 -15.81
N VAL A 267 4.80 -38.31 -14.97
CA VAL A 267 4.86 -36.86 -15.32
C VAL A 267 5.90 -36.21 -14.43
N TRP A 268 6.85 -35.53 -15.07
CA TRP A 268 7.83 -34.71 -14.37
C TRP A 268 7.68 -33.26 -14.81
N ARG A 269 7.41 -32.37 -13.85
CA ARG A 269 7.20 -30.95 -14.06
C ARG A 269 8.06 -30.14 -13.11
N ILE A 270 8.65 -29.08 -13.62
CA ILE A 270 9.48 -28.11 -12.89
C ILE A 270 8.95 -26.71 -13.21
N ASP A 271 8.58 -25.94 -12.18
CA ASP A 271 7.97 -24.63 -12.30
C ASP A 271 8.83 -23.55 -11.61
N PRO A 272 9.98 -23.14 -12.16
CA PRO A 272 10.77 -22.08 -11.58
C PRO A 272 10.11 -20.71 -11.78
N GLN A 273 10.13 -19.89 -10.73
CA GLN A 273 9.64 -18.54 -10.76
C GLN A 273 10.73 -17.59 -10.23
N LEU A 274 10.95 -16.50 -10.92
CA LEU A 274 11.88 -15.44 -10.54
C LEU A 274 11.17 -14.11 -10.64
N GLY A 275 11.22 -13.34 -9.55
CA GLY A 275 10.74 -11.96 -9.52
C GLY A 275 11.76 -11.08 -8.84
N GLN A 276 12.08 -9.94 -9.44
CA GLN A 276 12.92 -8.91 -8.85
C GLN A 276 12.24 -7.55 -8.99
N THR A 277 12.11 -6.85 -7.89
CA THR A 277 11.58 -5.48 -7.86
C THR A 277 12.58 -4.54 -7.21
N LEU A 278 12.87 -3.44 -7.89
CA LEU A 278 13.66 -2.32 -7.38
C LEU A 278 12.71 -1.15 -7.12
N ASN A 279 12.73 -0.67 -5.88
CA ASN A 279 11.97 0.49 -5.45
C ASN A 279 12.95 1.63 -5.18
N THR A 280 12.68 2.83 -5.67
CA THR A 280 13.56 3.99 -5.49
C THR A 280 12.74 5.25 -5.27
N LEU A 281 13.02 5.98 -4.21
CA LEU A 281 12.51 7.33 -3.99
C LEU A 281 13.29 8.30 -4.88
N ILE A 282 12.63 8.89 -5.90
CA ILE A 282 13.34 9.78 -6.85
C ILE A 282 13.42 11.20 -6.31
N ASN A 283 12.34 11.67 -5.71
CA ASN A 283 12.25 13.05 -5.27
C ASN A 283 11.42 13.14 -3.99
N ASN A 284 11.99 13.84 -3.03
CA ASN A 284 11.32 14.25 -1.82
C ASN A 284 11.24 15.79 -1.82
N LYS A 285 10.11 16.33 -2.29
CA LYS A 285 9.89 17.79 -2.35
C LYS A 285 9.74 18.45 -0.98
N ILE A 286 9.71 17.66 0.09
CA ILE A 286 9.57 18.16 1.46
C ILE A 286 10.78 19.00 1.86
N ASN A 287 11.97 18.69 1.34
CA ASN A 287 13.25 19.24 1.79
C ASN A 287 13.69 20.51 1.04
N ARG A 288 12.83 21.20 0.30
CA ARG A 288 13.30 22.29 -0.58
C ARG A 288 12.99 23.72 -0.13
N ASN A 289 12.28 23.95 0.93
CA ASN A 289 11.92 25.32 1.34
C ASN A 289 12.36 25.59 2.77
N ASN A 290 13.56 26.17 2.94
CA ASN A 290 14.02 27.04 4.05
C ASN A 290 13.47 26.76 5.47
N ASP A 291 12.99 25.58 5.75
CA ASP A 291 12.57 25.18 7.08
C ASP A 291 13.76 24.47 7.74
N ILE A 292 14.51 25.21 8.52
CA ILE A 292 15.76 24.81 9.22
C ILE A 292 15.58 23.49 10.01
N LEU A 293 14.34 23.12 10.34
CA LEU A 293 14.03 21.89 11.09
C LEU A 293 13.77 20.67 10.19
N GLN A 294 13.74 20.80 8.88
CA GLN A 294 13.36 19.72 7.95
C GLN A 294 14.51 19.15 7.12
N ASP A 295 15.63 19.84 7.04
CA ASP A 295 16.77 19.43 6.21
C ASP A 295 17.71 18.44 6.90
N GLU A 296 17.60 18.25 8.20
CA GLU A 296 18.45 17.33 8.92
C GLU A 296 17.73 16.01 9.20
N ILE A 297 18.09 14.99 8.42
CA ILE A 297 17.81 13.60 8.76
C ILE A 297 18.62 13.28 10.01
N THR A 298 17.94 13.12 11.13
CA THR A 298 18.60 12.77 12.38
C THR A 298 19.02 11.30 12.39
N VAL A 299 20.04 10.97 13.20
CA VAL A 299 20.43 9.56 13.43
C VAL A 299 19.24 8.74 13.93
N THR A 300 18.39 9.31 14.73
CA THR A 300 17.15 8.68 15.22
C THR A 300 16.19 8.34 14.07
N ASP A 301 16.07 9.20 13.05
CA ASP A 301 15.24 8.93 11.88
C ASP A 301 15.79 7.78 11.05
N LEU A 302 17.11 7.73 10.88
CA LEU A 302 17.79 6.63 10.19
C LEU A 302 17.58 5.30 10.92
N LEU A 303 17.75 5.27 12.24
CA LEU A 303 17.59 4.07 13.05
C LEU A 303 16.15 3.57 13.15
N ASN A 304 15.18 4.50 13.15
CA ASN A 304 13.76 4.16 13.22
C ASN A 304 13.15 3.85 11.83
N GLY A 305 13.92 3.96 10.75
CA GLY A 305 13.43 3.73 9.39
C GLY A 305 12.50 4.84 8.86
N ASN A 306 12.50 6.02 9.51
CA ASN A 306 11.68 7.17 9.11
C ASN A 306 12.39 8.11 8.13
N ALA A 307 13.64 7.82 7.80
CA ALA A 307 14.43 8.64 6.88
C ALA A 307 14.15 8.25 5.43
N HIS A 308 13.57 9.15 4.67
CA HIS A 308 13.30 8.98 3.24
C HIS A 308 14.33 9.78 2.42
N VAL A 309 15.42 9.12 2.05
CA VAL A 309 16.51 9.74 1.26
C VAL A 309 16.25 9.58 -0.22
N ALA A 310 16.30 10.66 -0.99
CA ALA A 310 16.17 10.59 -2.44
C ALA A 310 17.31 9.75 -3.05
N GLY A 311 16.98 8.87 -3.98
CA GLY A 311 17.91 7.94 -4.60
C GLY A 311 18.04 6.58 -3.90
N THR A 312 17.41 6.40 -2.74
CA THR A 312 17.41 5.12 -2.00
C THR A 312 16.03 4.45 -2.05
N PRO A 313 15.92 3.14 -1.78
CA PRO A 313 14.65 2.47 -1.58
C PRO A 313 13.87 3.09 -0.40
N LEU A 314 12.52 3.12 -0.51
CA LEU A 314 11.64 3.66 0.54
C LEU A 314 11.86 2.98 1.91
N ASN A 315 12.09 1.67 1.89
CA ASN A 315 12.28 0.86 3.09
C ASN A 315 13.78 0.55 3.29
N THR A 316 14.63 1.58 3.22
CA THR A 316 16.05 1.41 3.51
C THR A 316 16.27 1.39 5.00
N PHE A 317 16.91 0.33 5.49
CA PHE A 317 17.37 0.24 6.86
C PHE A 317 18.79 0.76 6.96
N TYR A 318 19.04 1.55 7.97
CA TYR A 318 20.36 2.09 8.29
C TYR A 318 20.81 1.51 9.62
N SER A 319 22.09 1.18 9.73
CA SER A 319 22.69 0.71 10.96
C SER A 319 24.12 1.20 11.07
N TYR A 320 24.64 1.20 12.29
CA TYR A 320 26.06 1.47 12.49
C TYR A 320 26.90 0.38 11.83
N ARG A 321 27.98 0.79 11.16
CA ARG A 321 28.91 -0.17 10.55
C ARG A 321 29.78 -0.80 11.65
N PHE A 322 29.65 -2.10 11.81
CA PHE A 322 30.42 -2.87 12.78
C PHE A 322 31.92 -2.78 12.47
N ASN A 323 32.74 -2.49 13.49
CA ASN A 323 34.19 -2.34 13.39
C ASN A 323 34.99 -3.36 14.21
N GLY A 324 34.35 -4.39 14.73
CA GLY A 324 34.96 -5.39 15.59
C GLY A 324 34.57 -5.26 17.06
N LEU A 325 35.28 -6.01 17.92
CA LEU A 325 35.11 -5.97 19.36
C LEU A 325 36.30 -5.21 19.97
N ASP A 326 36.05 -4.48 21.06
CA ASP A 326 37.10 -3.91 21.89
C ASP A 326 37.77 -4.98 22.78
N ASN A 327 38.79 -4.58 23.53
CA ASN A 327 39.53 -5.46 24.42
C ASN A 327 38.68 -6.06 25.56
N THR A 328 37.45 -5.58 25.74
CA THR A 328 36.50 -6.06 26.74
C THR A 328 35.39 -6.91 26.12
N GLY A 329 35.45 -7.15 24.81
CA GLY A 329 34.45 -7.93 24.05
C GLY A 329 33.18 -7.15 23.70
N ARG A 330 33.19 -5.82 23.79
CA ARG A 330 32.06 -4.96 23.41
C ARG A 330 32.12 -4.61 21.92
N PRO A 331 30.99 -4.53 21.20
CA PRO A 331 30.97 -4.14 19.81
C PRO A 331 31.42 -2.68 19.63
N THR A 332 32.31 -2.44 18.70
CA THR A 332 32.71 -1.12 18.26
C THR A 332 32.14 -0.83 16.86
N PHE A 333 31.92 0.43 16.55
CA PHE A 333 31.33 0.88 15.30
C PHE A 333 32.23 1.93 14.65
N LYS A 334 32.29 1.95 13.33
CA LYS A 334 32.97 3.00 12.60
C LYS A 334 32.20 4.30 12.81
N GLY A 335 32.94 5.36 13.22
CA GLY A 335 32.42 6.72 13.21
C GLY A 335 32.22 7.22 11.77
N LEU A 336 31.55 8.36 11.63
CA LEU A 336 31.58 9.12 10.38
C LEU A 336 33.04 9.60 10.21
N GLU A 337 33.65 9.13 9.14
CA GLU A 337 34.93 9.72 8.68
C GLU A 337 34.54 11.00 7.94
N ASP A 338 35.08 12.16 8.43
CA ASP A 338 34.98 13.46 7.76
C ASP A 338 35.66 13.43 6.39
#